data_d3600cc89f5ceecb737e8b4094949b10
#
_entry.id   d3600cc89f5ceecb737e8b4094949b10
#
_cell.length_a   1.000
_cell.length_b   1.000
_cell.length_c   1.000
_cell.angle_alpha   90.00
_cell.angle_beta   90.00
_cell.angle_gamma   90.00
#
_symmetry.space_group_name_H-M   'P 1'
#
loop_
_entity.id
_entity.type
_entity.pdbx_description
1 polymer ?
#
loop_
_entity_poly.entity_id
_entity_poly.type
_entity_poly.pdbx_seq_one_letter_code
_entity_poly.pdbx_strand_id
1 'polypeptide(L)'
;YSGTKKKLGKQITVGLLQSLARKGDLSELKDKFGTIIVDECHHIPAAMFREVIAQLNPKYIYGLTATPKRKHNDEKLIYVYIGDIIARMETSDFAPSSNLPHQPPEVLIRTTTLAVPFKFTTDHFQLLAKVVCFDTARNQMIIEDILNKVGEGKRLLVLSERKEHLEILAMYLKGKCETIVISGDDSARSRKSKLKQIESGHYQVILSTGQFFGEGRDIRGISCLILAFPFSFEGKLVQYMGRLRDIGEQKTIIDY
;
A
#
# COMPACT_ATOMS: atom_id res chain seq x y z
N TYR A 1 15.13 -13.65 -8.62
CA TYR A 1 16.34 -12.89 -8.98
C TYR A 1 16.29 -11.53 -8.29
N SER A 2 16.84 -11.46 -7.06
CA SER A 2 16.85 -10.23 -6.27
C SER A 2 18.00 -10.20 -5.27
N GLY A 3 18.49 -9.02 -4.91
CA GLY A 3 19.57 -8.84 -3.93
C GLY A 3 20.82 -9.65 -4.28
N THR A 4 21.29 -10.46 -3.33
CA THR A 4 22.46 -11.36 -3.49
C THR A 4 22.14 -12.66 -4.21
N LYS A 5 20.86 -13.04 -4.34
CA LYS A 5 20.42 -14.28 -4.99
C LYS A 5 20.13 -14.04 -6.48
N LYS A 6 21.10 -14.29 -7.33
CA LYS A 6 21.02 -14.14 -8.80
C LYS A 6 20.86 -15.51 -9.48
N LYS A 7 19.97 -16.38 -8.98
CA LYS A 7 19.76 -17.70 -9.54
C LYS A 7 18.47 -17.75 -10.34
N LEU A 8 18.52 -18.25 -11.58
CA LEU A 8 17.36 -18.54 -12.38
C LEU A 8 16.68 -19.83 -11.91
N GLY A 9 15.37 -19.84 -11.87
CA GLY A 9 14.59 -21.05 -11.66
C GLY A 9 14.59 -21.94 -12.90
N LYS A 10 14.28 -23.22 -12.73
CA LYS A 10 14.20 -24.17 -13.86
C LYS A 10 13.01 -23.90 -14.78
N GLN A 11 11.84 -23.59 -14.22
CA GLN A 11 10.59 -23.33 -14.96
C GLN A 11 10.08 -21.90 -14.75
N ILE A 12 10.16 -21.42 -13.49
CA ILE A 12 9.69 -20.09 -13.12
C ILE A 12 10.84 -19.34 -12.45
N THR A 13 11.01 -18.09 -12.82
CA THR A 13 11.93 -17.16 -12.17
C THR A 13 11.16 -15.94 -11.70
N VAL A 14 11.24 -15.62 -10.42
CA VAL A 14 10.72 -14.36 -9.86
C VAL A 14 11.85 -13.35 -9.77
N GLY A 15 11.68 -12.19 -10.33
CA GLY A 15 12.67 -11.11 -10.35
C GLY A 15 12.09 -9.77 -9.89
N LEU A 16 12.92 -8.94 -9.26
CA LEU A 16 12.57 -7.56 -8.97
C LEU A 16 13.08 -6.66 -10.08
N LEU A 17 12.20 -5.85 -10.68
CA LEU A 17 12.55 -4.87 -11.73
C LEU A 17 13.69 -3.94 -11.29
N GLN A 18 13.67 -3.46 -10.05
CA GLN A 18 14.74 -2.62 -9.50
C GLN A 18 16.10 -3.35 -9.46
N SER A 19 16.10 -4.65 -9.20
CA SER A 19 17.34 -5.44 -9.17
C SER A 19 17.89 -5.69 -10.58
N LEU A 20 17.00 -5.86 -11.55
CA LEU A 20 17.36 -5.98 -12.96
C LEU A 20 17.90 -4.64 -13.51
N ALA A 21 17.23 -3.53 -13.19
CA ALA A 21 17.67 -2.20 -13.60
C ALA A 21 19.07 -1.84 -13.06
N ARG A 22 19.36 -2.20 -11.80
CA ARG A 22 20.70 -1.99 -11.22
C ARG A 22 21.80 -2.84 -11.88
N LYS A 23 21.44 -3.94 -12.51
CA LYS A 23 22.39 -4.76 -13.25
C LYS A 23 22.82 -4.06 -14.55
N GLY A 24 21.93 -3.28 -15.15
CA GLY A 24 22.15 -2.53 -16.40
C GLY A 24 22.10 -3.42 -17.63
N ASP A 25 23.12 -4.24 -17.86
CA ASP A 25 23.16 -5.19 -18.98
C ASP A 25 22.43 -6.48 -18.67
N LEU A 26 21.39 -6.77 -19.45
CA LEU A 26 20.56 -7.95 -19.35
C LEU A 26 20.71 -8.91 -20.54
N SER A 27 21.75 -8.74 -21.36
CA SER A 27 21.98 -9.55 -22.58
C SER A 27 21.93 -11.05 -22.31
N GLU A 28 22.45 -11.50 -21.16
CA GLU A 28 22.40 -12.92 -20.75
C GLU A 28 20.99 -13.44 -20.44
N LEU A 29 20.03 -12.53 -20.22
CA LEU A 29 18.63 -12.86 -19.90
C LEU A 29 17.68 -12.66 -21.09
N LYS A 30 18.13 -12.00 -22.15
CA LYS A 30 17.33 -11.52 -23.28
C LYS A 30 16.38 -12.58 -23.84
N ASP A 31 16.87 -13.78 -24.09
CA ASP A 31 16.12 -14.85 -24.75
C ASP A 31 15.82 -16.04 -23.79
N LYS A 32 15.92 -15.82 -22.48
CA LYS A 32 15.74 -16.90 -21.48
C LYS A 32 14.28 -17.15 -21.12
N PHE A 33 13.38 -16.22 -21.42
CA PHE A 33 11.99 -16.27 -20.98
C PHE A 33 11.04 -16.24 -22.16
N GLY A 34 10.21 -17.29 -22.31
CA GLY A 34 9.15 -17.32 -23.31
C GLY A 34 7.96 -16.43 -22.94
N THR A 35 7.67 -16.31 -21.65
CA THR A 35 6.60 -15.48 -21.10
C THR A 35 7.09 -14.65 -19.93
N ILE A 36 6.75 -13.38 -19.91
CA ILE A 36 6.98 -12.47 -18.80
C ILE A 36 5.64 -11.95 -18.29
N ILE A 37 5.44 -12.00 -16.97
CA ILE A 37 4.30 -11.40 -16.28
C ILE A 37 4.85 -10.29 -15.41
N VAL A 38 4.38 -9.08 -15.63
CA VAL A 38 4.77 -7.89 -14.88
C VAL A 38 3.66 -7.52 -13.89
N ASP A 39 3.89 -7.78 -12.62
CA ASP A 39 2.98 -7.35 -11.56
C ASP A 39 3.15 -5.86 -11.30
N GLU A 40 2.06 -5.18 -10.93
CA GLU A 40 1.99 -3.71 -10.75
C GLU A 40 2.56 -2.96 -11.98
N CYS A 41 2.15 -3.37 -13.18
CA CYS A 41 2.70 -2.85 -14.43
C CYS A 41 2.47 -1.33 -14.64
N HIS A 42 1.64 -0.70 -13.80
CA HIS A 42 1.51 0.75 -13.77
C HIS A 42 2.83 1.48 -13.40
N HIS A 43 3.86 0.77 -12.94
CA HIS A 43 5.20 1.32 -12.72
C HIS A 43 6.06 1.36 -13.98
N ILE A 44 5.69 0.68 -15.07
CA ILE A 44 6.44 0.62 -16.33
C ILE A 44 6.77 2.00 -16.93
N PRO A 45 5.90 3.04 -16.85
CA PRO A 45 6.26 4.37 -17.34
C PRO A 45 7.53 4.98 -16.75
N ALA A 46 8.02 4.53 -15.59
CA ALA A 46 9.32 4.96 -15.08
C ALA A 46 10.46 4.50 -16.02
N ALA A 47 11.35 5.41 -16.43
CA ALA A 47 12.40 5.17 -17.40
C ALA A 47 13.23 3.91 -17.11
N MET A 48 13.64 3.74 -15.86
CA MET A 48 14.39 2.58 -15.38
C MET A 48 13.71 1.23 -15.69
N PHE A 49 12.38 1.16 -15.56
CA PHE A 49 11.62 -0.08 -15.79
C PHE A 49 11.41 -0.34 -17.26
N ARG A 50 11.22 0.70 -18.07
CA ARG A 50 11.15 0.59 -19.54
C ARG A 50 12.43 0.02 -20.11
N GLU A 51 13.59 0.50 -19.65
CA GLU A 51 14.90 0.01 -20.07
C GLU A 51 15.08 -1.49 -19.78
N VAL A 52 14.58 -1.98 -18.65
CA VAL A 52 14.60 -3.41 -18.33
C VAL A 52 13.73 -4.20 -19.29
N ILE A 53 12.50 -3.76 -19.51
CA ILE A 53 11.55 -4.47 -20.39
C ILE A 53 12.04 -4.47 -21.84
N ALA A 54 12.60 -3.37 -22.32
CA ALA A 54 13.11 -3.24 -23.68
C ALA A 54 14.34 -4.14 -23.99
N GLN A 55 15.09 -4.54 -22.96
CA GLN A 55 16.23 -5.44 -23.12
C GLN A 55 15.82 -6.92 -23.18
N LEU A 56 14.62 -7.27 -22.73
CA LEU A 56 14.11 -8.64 -22.74
C LEU A 56 13.34 -8.91 -24.03
N ASN A 57 13.37 -10.15 -24.51
CA ASN A 57 12.73 -10.56 -25.78
C ASN A 57 11.79 -11.75 -25.54
N PRO A 58 10.72 -11.59 -24.72
CA PRO A 58 9.77 -12.68 -24.50
C PRO A 58 8.87 -12.86 -25.73
N LYS A 59 8.38 -14.08 -25.92
CA LYS A 59 7.32 -14.35 -26.90
C LYS A 59 5.98 -13.73 -26.48
N TYR A 60 5.72 -13.72 -25.17
CA TYR A 60 4.51 -13.14 -24.57
C TYR A 60 4.87 -12.28 -23.38
N ILE A 61 4.21 -11.13 -23.27
CA ILE A 61 4.31 -10.25 -22.12
C ILE A 61 2.90 -9.89 -21.63
N TYR A 62 2.68 -9.99 -20.34
CA TYR A 62 1.42 -9.65 -19.67
C TYR A 62 1.68 -8.69 -18.53
N GLY A 63 0.84 -7.68 -18.39
CA GLY A 63 0.84 -6.76 -17.25
C GLY A 63 -0.37 -7.00 -16.37
N LEU A 64 -0.14 -7.01 -15.06
CA LEU A 64 -1.19 -7.03 -14.05
C LEU A 64 -1.17 -5.71 -13.29
N THR A 65 -2.32 -5.09 -13.08
CA THR A 65 -2.46 -3.91 -12.24
C THR A 65 -3.91 -3.72 -11.81
N ALA A 66 -4.12 -3.31 -10.57
CA ALA A 66 -5.42 -2.88 -10.08
C ALA A 66 -5.80 -1.47 -10.59
N THR A 67 -4.82 -0.67 -10.98
CA THR A 67 -4.98 0.76 -11.30
C THR A 67 -4.16 1.15 -12.53
N PRO A 68 -4.69 0.94 -13.75
CA PRO A 68 -3.97 1.28 -14.98
C PRO A 68 -3.81 2.80 -15.18
N LYS A 69 -4.72 3.62 -14.62
CA LYS A 69 -4.65 5.08 -14.72
C LYS A 69 -3.55 5.68 -13.85
N ARG A 70 -2.88 6.70 -14.34
CA ARG A 70 -1.81 7.42 -13.64
C ARG A 70 -2.04 8.93 -13.58
N LYS A 71 -1.42 9.56 -12.58
CA LYS A 71 -1.58 10.99 -12.28
C LYS A 71 -1.09 11.93 -13.40
N HIS A 72 -0.18 11.47 -14.26
CA HIS A 72 0.46 12.29 -15.31
C HIS A 72 0.07 11.88 -16.73
N ASN A 73 -0.99 11.07 -16.92
CA ASN A 73 -1.42 10.56 -18.23
C ASN A 73 -0.30 9.84 -19.01
N ASP A 74 0.67 9.28 -18.31
CA ASP A 74 1.76 8.49 -18.89
C ASP A 74 1.43 7.00 -18.97
N GLU A 75 0.18 6.60 -18.67
CA GLU A 75 -0.33 5.24 -18.82
C GLU A 75 -0.24 4.72 -20.25
N LYS A 76 -0.22 5.60 -21.26
CA LYS A 76 -0.01 5.21 -22.66
C LYS A 76 1.26 4.39 -22.86
N LEU A 77 2.28 4.63 -22.04
CA LEU A 77 3.52 3.87 -22.08
C LEU A 77 3.33 2.41 -21.63
N ILE A 78 2.35 2.11 -20.80
CA ILE A 78 2.01 0.73 -20.44
C ILE A 78 1.54 -0.01 -21.68
N TYR A 79 0.67 0.61 -22.47
CA TYR A 79 0.15 0.01 -23.72
C TYR A 79 1.24 -0.18 -24.77
N VAL A 80 2.21 0.72 -24.84
CA VAL A 80 3.35 0.60 -25.77
C VAL A 80 4.27 -0.58 -25.40
N TYR A 81 4.54 -0.80 -24.11
CA TYR A 81 5.50 -1.82 -23.68
C TYR A 81 4.87 -3.18 -23.35
N ILE A 82 3.60 -3.19 -22.97
CA ILE A 82 2.89 -4.42 -22.54
C ILE A 82 1.81 -4.79 -23.56
N GLY A 83 1.01 -3.81 -24.02
CA GLY A 83 -0.14 -4.02 -24.90
C GLY A 83 -1.43 -3.52 -24.29
N ASP A 84 -2.53 -3.70 -25.03
CA ASP A 84 -3.87 -3.28 -24.62
C ASP A 84 -4.44 -4.12 -23.48
N ILE A 85 -5.48 -3.58 -22.84
CA ILE A 85 -6.21 -4.30 -21.78
C ILE A 85 -6.98 -5.46 -22.42
N ILE A 86 -6.58 -6.67 -22.11
CA ILE A 86 -7.20 -7.90 -22.63
C ILE A 86 -8.30 -8.46 -21.72
N ALA A 87 -8.27 -8.13 -20.44
CA ALA A 87 -9.27 -8.54 -19.47
C ALA A 87 -9.38 -7.53 -18.33
N ARG A 88 -10.58 -7.38 -17.78
CA ARG A 88 -10.85 -6.68 -16.53
C ARG A 88 -11.59 -7.62 -15.60
N MET A 89 -11.14 -7.69 -14.35
CA MET A 89 -11.87 -8.40 -13.31
C MET A 89 -12.77 -7.41 -12.60
N GLU A 90 -14.05 -7.69 -12.56
CA GLU A 90 -15.01 -6.91 -11.78
C GLU A 90 -15.14 -7.49 -10.36
N THR A 91 -15.64 -6.66 -9.43
CA THR A 91 -15.83 -7.12 -8.03
C THR A 91 -16.80 -8.30 -7.94
N SER A 92 -17.72 -8.41 -8.88
CA SER A 92 -18.66 -9.54 -9.06
C SER A 92 -17.96 -10.87 -9.41
N ASP A 93 -16.81 -10.82 -10.08
CA ASP A 93 -16.05 -12.02 -10.46
C ASP A 93 -15.39 -12.71 -9.27
N PHE A 94 -15.27 -11.99 -8.17
CA PHE A 94 -14.81 -12.50 -6.88
C PHE A 94 -15.99 -12.91 -6.00
N ALA A 95 -16.92 -13.73 -6.52
CA ALA A 95 -17.92 -14.32 -5.66
C ALA A 95 -17.21 -15.07 -4.53
N PRO A 96 -17.45 -14.67 -3.26
CA PRO A 96 -16.82 -15.36 -2.15
C PRO A 96 -17.26 -16.82 -2.19
N SER A 97 -16.31 -17.73 -2.03
CA SER A 97 -16.58 -19.17 -1.86
C SER A 97 -17.38 -19.46 -0.56
N SER A 98 -17.78 -18.43 0.14
CA SER A 98 -18.58 -18.45 1.35
C SER A 98 -19.94 -17.79 1.08
N ASN A 99 -21.01 -18.45 1.47
CA ASN A 99 -22.41 -17.96 1.42
C ASN A 99 -22.68 -16.75 2.34
N LEU A 100 -21.66 -16.03 2.78
CA LEU A 100 -21.79 -14.84 3.60
C LEU A 100 -21.97 -13.61 2.73
N PRO A 101 -22.98 -12.77 2.98
CA PRO A 101 -23.21 -11.55 2.21
C PRO A 101 -21.98 -10.63 2.32
N HIS A 102 -21.43 -10.23 1.18
CA HIS A 102 -20.39 -9.22 1.10
C HIS A 102 -21.03 -7.88 1.47
N GLN A 103 -20.86 -7.43 2.70
CA GLN A 103 -21.26 -6.09 3.08
C GLN A 103 -20.17 -5.09 2.63
N PRO A 104 -20.53 -4.05 1.90
CA PRO A 104 -19.59 -2.99 1.57
C PRO A 104 -19.08 -2.34 2.87
N PRO A 105 -17.83 -1.87 2.91
CA PRO A 105 -17.31 -1.19 4.08
C PRO A 105 -18.10 0.09 4.35
N GLU A 106 -18.37 0.36 5.62
CA GLU A 106 -18.87 1.66 6.06
C GLU A 106 -17.75 2.70 5.93
N VAL A 107 -18.00 3.79 5.23
CA VAL A 107 -17.02 4.87 5.06
C VAL A 107 -17.48 6.08 5.86
N LEU A 108 -16.67 6.49 6.84
CA LEU A 108 -16.87 7.68 7.65
C LEU A 108 -15.86 8.74 7.25
N ILE A 109 -16.34 9.87 6.72
CA ILE A 109 -15.49 11.02 6.40
C ILE A 109 -15.53 11.99 7.57
N ARG A 110 -14.37 12.31 8.14
CA ARG A 110 -14.21 13.26 9.23
C ARG A 110 -13.77 14.62 8.69
N THR A 111 -14.57 15.62 8.89
CA THR A 111 -14.19 16.99 8.54
C THR A 111 -13.30 17.58 9.60
N THR A 112 -12.11 17.99 9.22
CA THR A 112 -11.16 18.69 10.10
C THR A 112 -10.97 20.13 9.62
N THR A 113 -10.90 21.06 10.56
CA THR A 113 -10.61 22.48 10.26
C THR A 113 -9.15 22.74 10.54
N LEU A 114 -8.39 23.03 9.49
CA LEU A 114 -6.98 23.43 9.59
C LEU A 114 -6.85 24.91 9.28
N ALA A 115 -6.63 25.74 10.28
CA ALA A 115 -6.32 27.14 10.07
C ALA A 115 -4.81 27.31 9.83
N VAL A 116 -4.44 27.70 8.61
CA VAL A 116 -3.04 28.02 8.28
C VAL A 116 -2.92 29.52 8.01
N PRO A 117 -1.90 30.20 8.58
CA PRO A 117 -1.76 31.65 8.47
C PRO A 117 -1.17 32.11 7.14
N PHE A 118 -1.13 31.26 6.11
CA PHE A 118 -0.54 31.57 4.83
C PHE A 118 -1.37 31.04 3.66
N LYS A 119 -1.25 31.70 2.49
CA LYS A 119 -1.88 31.22 1.25
C LYS A 119 -1.11 30.04 0.71
N PHE A 120 -1.86 29.01 0.32
CA PHE A 120 -1.31 27.80 -0.27
C PHE A 120 -0.75 28.04 -1.67
N THR A 121 0.48 27.58 -1.90
CA THR A 121 1.02 27.27 -3.22
C THR A 121 1.51 25.83 -3.21
N THR A 122 1.62 25.20 -4.37
CA THR A 122 2.13 23.82 -4.52
C THR A 122 3.51 23.61 -3.91
N ASP A 123 4.30 24.68 -3.81
CA ASP A 123 5.66 24.65 -3.26
C ASP A 123 5.69 24.48 -1.73
N HIS A 124 4.58 24.72 -1.06
CA HIS A 124 4.46 24.61 0.40
C HIS A 124 3.92 23.25 0.89
N PHE A 125 3.79 22.26 0.00
CA PHE A 125 3.23 20.95 0.35
C PHE A 125 3.96 20.29 1.55
N GLN A 126 5.29 20.37 1.61
CA GLN A 126 6.06 19.78 2.72
C GLN A 126 5.78 20.48 4.05
N LEU A 127 5.60 21.79 4.03
CA LEU A 127 5.25 22.57 5.21
C LEU A 127 3.84 22.23 5.68
N LEU A 128 2.88 22.19 4.74
CA LEU A 128 1.51 21.78 5.05
C LEU A 128 1.46 20.38 5.65
N ALA A 129 2.17 19.43 5.04
CA ALA A 129 2.23 18.08 5.54
C ALA A 129 2.72 18.01 7.00
N LYS A 130 3.71 18.84 7.36
CA LYS A 130 4.15 18.97 8.75
C LYS A 130 3.05 19.55 9.64
N VAL A 131 2.40 20.65 9.21
CA VAL A 131 1.31 21.25 9.98
C VAL A 131 0.21 20.23 10.24
N VAL A 132 -0.22 19.47 9.23
CA VAL A 132 -1.22 18.40 9.38
C VAL A 132 -0.78 17.32 10.38
N CYS A 133 0.49 16.91 10.35
CA CYS A 133 1.03 15.92 11.28
C CYS A 133 1.02 16.38 12.74
N PHE A 134 1.26 17.68 12.97
CA PHE A 134 1.39 18.25 14.33
C PHE A 134 0.12 18.94 14.83
N ASP A 135 -0.95 18.97 14.03
CA ASP A 135 -2.23 19.54 14.45
C ASP A 135 -2.83 18.74 15.61
N THR A 136 -2.84 19.35 16.79
CA THR A 136 -3.26 18.69 18.03
C THR A 136 -4.75 18.33 18.01
N ALA A 137 -5.61 19.21 17.51
CA ALA A 137 -7.05 18.99 17.49
C ALA A 137 -7.39 17.81 16.57
N ARG A 138 -6.78 17.78 15.39
CA ARG A 138 -6.92 16.68 14.43
C ARG A 138 -6.41 15.36 15.00
N ASN A 139 -5.24 15.37 15.63
CA ASN A 139 -4.66 14.19 16.24
C ASN A 139 -5.53 13.66 17.38
N GLN A 140 -6.12 14.53 18.19
CA GLN A 140 -7.07 14.12 19.24
C GLN A 140 -8.30 13.42 18.65
N MET A 141 -8.92 13.96 17.58
CA MET A 141 -10.03 13.27 16.90
C MET A 141 -9.62 11.88 16.42
N ILE A 142 -8.45 11.75 15.79
CA ILE A 142 -7.93 10.46 15.33
C ILE A 142 -7.79 9.48 16.48
N ILE A 143 -7.22 9.92 17.61
CA ILE A 143 -7.02 9.10 18.80
C ILE A 143 -8.35 8.69 19.44
N GLU A 144 -9.32 9.58 19.52
CA GLU A 144 -10.66 9.29 20.02
C GLU A 144 -11.35 8.22 19.17
N ASP A 145 -11.33 8.34 17.85
CA ASP A 145 -11.89 7.34 16.95
C ASP A 145 -11.15 5.99 17.05
N ILE A 146 -9.81 5.99 17.19
CA ILE A 146 -9.03 4.77 17.44
C ILE A 146 -9.51 4.09 18.72
N LEU A 147 -9.57 4.82 19.83
CA LEU A 147 -9.92 4.26 21.14
C LEU A 147 -11.37 3.77 21.17
N ASN A 148 -12.29 4.48 20.54
CA ASN A 148 -13.69 4.04 20.40
C ASN A 148 -13.77 2.72 19.64
N LYS A 149 -13.08 2.60 18.50
CA LYS A 149 -13.08 1.36 17.71
C LYS A 149 -12.36 0.20 18.41
N VAL A 150 -11.32 0.47 19.19
CA VAL A 150 -10.68 -0.52 20.07
C VAL A 150 -11.66 -0.98 21.16
N GLY A 151 -12.42 -0.04 21.75
CA GLY A 151 -13.47 -0.35 22.74
C GLY A 151 -14.61 -1.22 22.16
N GLU A 152 -14.89 -1.09 20.87
CA GLU A 152 -15.83 -1.98 20.13
C GLU A 152 -15.22 -3.38 19.82
N GLY A 153 -13.98 -3.65 20.26
CA GLY A 153 -13.28 -4.91 20.00
C GLY A 153 -12.67 -5.02 18.59
N LYS A 154 -12.65 -3.93 17.80
CA LYS A 154 -12.09 -3.91 16.46
C LYS A 154 -10.57 -3.85 16.49
N ARG A 155 -9.94 -4.49 15.50
CA ARG A 155 -8.52 -4.36 15.20
C ARG A 155 -8.32 -3.34 14.09
N LEU A 156 -7.40 -2.42 14.29
CA LEU A 156 -7.24 -1.25 13.45
C LEU A 156 -5.92 -1.26 12.70
N LEU A 157 -5.98 -0.81 11.44
CA LEU A 157 -4.83 -0.36 10.67
C LEU A 157 -4.95 1.14 10.47
N VAL A 158 -3.99 1.88 10.98
CA VAL A 158 -3.90 3.34 10.82
C VAL A 158 -2.75 3.66 9.87
N LEU A 159 -3.06 4.34 8.80
CA LEU A 159 -2.11 4.69 7.76
C LEU A 159 -1.81 6.19 7.75
N SER A 160 -0.52 6.51 7.70
CA SER A 160 -0.03 7.85 7.42
C SER A 160 1.14 7.78 6.45
N GLU A 161 1.30 8.77 5.57
CA GLU A 161 2.49 8.87 4.70
C GLU A 161 3.69 9.48 5.42
N ARG A 162 3.53 9.89 6.69
CA ARG A 162 4.57 10.56 7.49
C ARG A 162 4.88 9.78 8.76
N LYS A 163 6.16 9.48 8.93
CA LYS A 163 6.64 8.74 10.11
C LYS A 163 6.46 9.52 11.38
N GLU A 164 6.77 10.81 11.35
CA GLU A 164 6.61 11.72 12.47
C GLU A 164 5.17 11.71 12.98
N HIS A 165 4.20 11.61 12.07
CA HIS A 165 2.79 11.49 12.43
C HIS A 165 2.49 10.18 13.15
N LEU A 166 3.06 9.05 12.68
CA LEU A 166 2.90 7.76 13.36
C LEU A 166 3.51 7.76 14.75
N GLU A 167 4.64 8.41 14.93
CA GLU A 167 5.31 8.57 16.25
C GLU A 167 4.46 9.38 17.21
N ILE A 168 3.86 10.48 16.74
CA ILE A 168 2.94 11.29 17.53
C ILE A 168 1.72 10.48 17.95
N LEU A 169 1.07 9.80 17.02
CA LEU A 169 -0.09 8.96 17.33
C LEU A 169 0.27 7.83 18.30
N ALA A 170 1.44 7.21 18.12
CA ALA A 170 1.92 6.17 19.03
C ALA A 170 2.16 6.71 20.44
N MET A 171 2.68 7.92 20.57
CA MET A 171 2.88 8.57 21.85
C MET A 171 1.55 8.82 22.59
N TYR A 172 0.52 9.28 21.87
CA TYR A 172 -0.82 9.48 22.44
C TYR A 172 -1.54 8.18 22.83
N LEU A 173 -1.25 7.08 22.12
CA LEU A 173 -1.83 5.75 22.38
C LEU A 173 -1.08 4.96 23.45
N LYS A 174 0.11 5.40 23.85
CA LYS A 174 0.95 4.70 24.83
C LYS A 174 0.19 4.47 26.14
N GLY A 175 0.13 3.20 26.56
CA GLY A 175 -0.55 2.78 27.78
C GLY A 175 -2.08 2.75 27.70
N LYS A 176 -2.68 3.06 26.52
CA LYS A 176 -4.13 3.04 26.31
C LYS A 176 -4.60 1.80 25.52
N CYS A 177 -3.77 1.32 24.61
CA CYS A 177 -4.04 0.11 23.83
C CYS A 177 -2.74 -0.52 23.31
N GLU A 178 -2.83 -1.80 22.91
CA GLU A 178 -1.70 -2.55 22.33
C GLU A 178 -1.42 -2.07 20.90
N THR A 179 -0.39 -1.23 20.78
CA THR A 179 -0.04 -0.56 19.52
C THR A 179 1.29 -1.06 18.96
N ILE A 180 1.31 -1.40 17.67
CA ILE A 180 2.52 -1.73 16.92
C ILE A 180 2.77 -0.65 15.88
N VAL A 181 3.93 0.01 15.93
CA VAL A 181 4.39 0.91 14.86
C VAL A 181 5.32 0.15 13.93
N ILE A 182 5.03 0.13 12.63
CA ILE A 182 5.85 -0.54 11.63
C ILE A 182 6.06 0.35 10.40
N SER A 183 7.32 0.52 10.01
CA SER A 183 7.69 1.38 8.88
C SER A 183 8.83 0.79 8.05
N GLY A 184 9.12 1.45 6.91
CA GLY A 184 10.22 1.06 6.03
C GLY A 184 11.61 1.11 6.69
N ASP A 185 11.79 1.92 7.73
CA ASP A 185 13.07 2.12 8.43
C ASP A 185 13.36 1.08 9.50
N ASP A 186 12.38 0.24 9.82
CA ASP A 186 12.61 -0.85 10.76
C ASP A 186 13.76 -1.74 10.28
N SER A 187 14.71 -2.02 11.18
CA SER A 187 15.73 -3.03 10.91
C SER A 187 15.08 -4.37 10.58
N ALA A 188 15.76 -5.21 9.82
CA ALA A 188 15.23 -6.53 9.44
C ALA A 188 14.83 -7.36 10.67
N ARG A 189 15.59 -7.27 11.78
CA ARG A 189 15.30 -7.96 13.04
C ARG A 189 14.07 -7.40 13.74
N SER A 190 13.95 -6.07 13.86
CA SER A 190 12.79 -5.38 14.44
C SER A 190 11.53 -5.71 13.65
N ARG A 191 11.60 -5.56 12.33
CA ARG A 191 10.51 -5.86 11.41
C ARG A 191 10.01 -7.31 11.55
N LYS A 192 10.94 -8.28 11.60
CA LYS A 192 10.59 -9.70 11.78
C LYS A 192 9.86 -9.94 13.12
N SER A 193 10.31 -9.30 14.20
CA SER A 193 9.68 -9.40 15.52
C SER A 193 8.28 -8.82 15.52
N LYS A 194 8.09 -7.60 14.97
CA LYS A 194 6.78 -6.93 14.86
C LYS A 194 5.80 -7.74 14.00
N LEU A 195 6.27 -8.28 12.88
CA LEU A 195 5.44 -9.14 12.03
C LEU A 195 4.99 -10.40 12.73
N LYS A 196 5.89 -11.06 13.49
CA LYS A 196 5.52 -12.23 14.30
C LYS A 196 4.46 -11.87 15.35
N GLN A 197 4.55 -10.71 15.98
CA GLN A 197 3.56 -10.21 16.92
C GLN A 197 2.21 -9.97 16.24
N ILE A 198 2.21 -9.39 15.02
CA ILE A 198 1.00 -9.19 14.21
C ILE A 198 0.37 -10.54 13.83
N GLU A 199 1.17 -11.49 13.35
CA GLU A 199 0.72 -12.84 12.98
C GLU A 199 0.12 -13.62 14.16
N SER A 200 0.66 -13.42 15.37
CA SER A 200 0.12 -14.02 16.60
C SER A 200 -1.14 -13.34 17.12
N GLY A 201 -1.57 -12.23 16.51
CA GLY A 201 -2.78 -11.48 16.89
C GLY A 201 -2.66 -10.65 18.18
N HIS A 202 -1.45 -10.50 18.73
CA HIS A 202 -1.20 -9.70 19.93
C HIS A 202 -1.04 -8.22 19.59
N TYR A 203 -2.12 -7.61 19.14
CA TYR A 203 -2.21 -6.18 18.86
C TYR A 203 -3.68 -5.74 18.79
N GLN A 204 -3.93 -4.45 19.02
CA GLN A 204 -5.21 -3.79 18.78
C GLN A 204 -5.09 -2.78 17.64
N VAL A 205 -3.97 -2.08 17.57
CA VAL A 205 -3.70 -1.02 16.59
C VAL A 205 -2.36 -1.25 15.89
N ILE A 206 -2.36 -1.21 14.56
CA ILE A 206 -1.15 -1.14 13.76
C ILE A 206 -1.07 0.28 13.18
N LEU A 207 0.01 0.98 13.48
CA LEU A 207 0.37 2.26 12.86
C LEU A 207 1.42 2.01 11.77
N SER A 208 1.15 2.39 10.53
CA SER A 208 2.10 2.12 9.44
C SER A 208 2.14 3.20 8.39
N THR A 209 3.27 3.27 7.68
CA THR A 209 3.33 4.02 6.42
C THR A 209 2.65 3.22 5.33
N GLY A 210 1.90 3.92 4.46
CA GLY A 210 1.19 3.28 3.37
C GLY A 210 2.11 2.48 2.43
N GLN A 211 3.33 2.93 2.24
CA GLN A 211 4.32 2.23 1.42
C GLN A 211 4.63 0.81 1.94
N PHE A 212 4.71 0.63 3.24
CA PHE A 212 4.98 -0.69 3.84
C PHE A 212 3.85 -1.69 3.59
N PHE A 213 2.59 -1.25 3.63
CA PHE A 213 1.42 -2.09 3.41
C PHE A 213 1.05 -2.25 1.92
N GLY A 214 1.52 -1.36 1.04
CA GLY A 214 1.33 -1.47 -0.41
C GLY A 214 2.03 -2.68 -1.03
N GLU A 215 3.06 -3.22 -0.38
CA GLU A 215 3.93 -4.28 -0.93
C GLU A 215 3.44 -5.72 -0.65
N GLY A 216 2.15 -6.03 -0.91
CA GLY A 216 1.70 -7.43 -1.03
C GLY A 216 1.50 -8.19 0.29
N ARG A 217 1.41 -7.55 1.45
CA ARG A 217 1.17 -8.23 2.73
C ARG A 217 -0.29 -8.22 3.11
N ASP A 218 -0.83 -9.39 3.33
CA ASP A 218 -2.18 -9.59 3.83
C ASP A 218 -2.13 -9.77 5.35
N ILE A 219 -2.85 -8.92 6.09
CA ILE A 219 -2.97 -9.04 7.55
C ILE A 219 -4.43 -9.37 7.86
N ARG A 220 -4.61 -10.57 8.36
CA ARG A 220 -5.95 -11.05 8.74
C ARG A 220 -6.42 -10.40 10.03
N GLY A 221 -7.73 -10.22 10.16
CA GLY A 221 -8.38 -9.75 11.37
C GLY A 221 -8.42 -8.23 11.53
N ILE A 222 -8.02 -7.44 10.51
CA ILE A 222 -8.25 -5.98 10.53
C ILE A 222 -9.70 -5.72 10.13
N SER A 223 -10.45 -5.05 11.01
CA SER A 223 -11.84 -4.68 10.79
C SER A 223 -12.07 -3.19 10.62
N CYS A 224 -11.06 -2.36 10.91
CA CYS A 224 -11.14 -0.91 10.72
C CYS A 224 -9.85 -0.36 10.09
N LEU A 225 -10.01 0.45 9.04
CA LEU A 225 -8.93 1.20 8.39
C LEU A 225 -9.10 2.69 8.70
N ILE A 226 -8.06 3.32 9.21
CA ILE A 226 -8.02 4.77 9.43
C ILE A 226 -6.98 5.38 8.50
N LEU A 227 -7.43 6.29 7.64
CA LEU A 227 -6.58 7.09 6.77
C LEU A 227 -6.24 8.39 7.49
N ALA A 228 -5.19 8.34 8.30
CA ALA A 228 -4.81 9.45 9.16
C ALA A 228 -4.05 10.58 8.45
N PHE A 229 -3.78 10.45 7.17
CA PHE A 229 -3.10 11.48 6.36
C PHE A 229 -3.69 11.50 4.94
N PRO A 230 -3.88 12.68 4.33
CA PRO A 230 -4.46 12.78 3.00
C PRO A 230 -3.67 11.99 1.95
N PHE A 231 -4.36 11.20 1.16
CA PHE A 231 -3.80 10.44 0.05
C PHE A 231 -4.20 11.08 -1.27
N SER A 232 -3.23 11.31 -2.13
CA SER A 232 -3.46 11.98 -3.42
C SER A 232 -3.74 11.03 -4.59
N PHE A 233 -3.77 9.70 -4.34
CA PHE A 233 -3.86 8.70 -5.39
C PHE A 233 -4.88 7.61 -5.06
N GLU A 234 -5.95 7.56 -5.88
CA GLU A 234 -7.06 6.60 -5.76
C GLU A 234 -6.58 5.14 -5.73
N GLY A 235 -5.56 4.81 -6.52
CA GLY A 235 -5.00 3.46 -6.57
C GLY A 235 -4.42 2.95 -5.24
N LYS A 236 -3.88 3.83 -4.42
CA LYS A 236 -3.42 3.45 -3.08
C LYS A 236 -4.61 3.07 -2.18
N LEU A 237 -5.69 3.84 -2.25
CA LEU A 237 -6.90 3.55 -1.48
C LEU A 237 -7.46 2.17 -1.83
N VAL A 238 -7.58 1.86 -3.12
CA VAL A 238 -8.03 0.53 -3.60
C VAL A 238 -7.13 -0.58 -3.06
N GLN A 239 -5.81 -0.40 -3.08
CA GLN A 239 -4.87 -1.37 -2.52
C GLN A 239 -5.06 -1.55 -1.01
N TYR A 240 -5.28 -0.46 -0.25
CA TYR A 240 -5.51 -0.53 1.19
C TYR A 240 -6.84 -1.18 1.53
N MET A 241 -7.90 -0.84 0.79
CA MET A 241 -9.22 -1.49 0.93
C MET A 241 -9.14 -2.99 0.66
N GLY A 242 -8.36 -3.40 -0.33
CA GLY A 242 -8.10 -4.80 -0.63
C GLY A 242 -7.46 -5.60 0.53
N ARG A 243 -6.88 -4.92 1.53
CA ARG A 243 -6.32 -5.56 2.74
C ARG A 243 -7.36 -5.84 3.82
N LEU A 244 -8.57 -5.27 3.69
CA LEU A 244 -9.68 -5.50 4.61
C LEU A 244 -10.48 -6.77 4.27
N ARG A 245 -9.83 -7.81 3.76
CA ARG A 245 -10.49 -9.00 3.16
C ARG A 245 -10.97 -10.06 4.15
N ASP A 246 -11.18 -9.77 5.41
CA ASP A 246 -11.74 -10.77 6.31
C ASP A 246 -13.25 -10.92 6.16
N ILE A 247 -13.69 -12.16 6.18
CA ILE A 247 -15.06 -12.59 5.93
C ILE A 247 -15.85 -12.49 7.23
N GLY A 248 -17.00 -11.84 7.21
CA GLY A 248 -18.03 -11.97 8.24
C GLY A 248 -18.28 -10.78 9.17
N GLU A 249 -17.41 -9.77 9.21
CA GLU A 249 -17.65 -8.55 9.98
C GLU A 249 -17.77 -7.32 9.08
N GLN A 250 -18.65 -6.39 9.43
CA GLN A 250 -18.74 -5.10 8.77
C GLN A 250 -17.43 -4.33 8.95
N LYS A 251 -16.80 -4.00 7.84
CA LYS A 251 -15.56 -3.21 7.83
C LYS A 251 -15.89 -1.73 7.95
N THR A 252 -15.02 -0.98 8.61
CA THR A 252 -15.14 0.49 8.71
C THR A 252 -13.90 1.14 8.14
N ILE A 253 -14.09 2.21 7.37
CA ILE A 253 -13.02 3.07 6.89
C ILE A 253 -13.28 4.47 7.43
N ILE A 254 -12.29 5.08 8.08
CA ILE A 254 -12.37 6.46 8.57
C ILE A 254 -11.33 7.27 7.83
N ASP A 255 -11.77 8.33 7.17
CA ASP A 255 -10.92 9.25 6.38
C ASP A 255 -10.97 10.65 6.99
N TYR A 256 -9.77 11.30 7.09
CA TYR A 256 -9.57 12.61 7.72
C TYR A 256 -9.02 13.64 6.75
#